data_bb46c181d3c832c8ef555322e72441fb
#
_entry.id   bb46c181d3c832c8ef555322e72441fb
#
_cell.length_a   1.000
_cell.length_b   1.000
_cell.length_c   1.000
_cell.angle_alpha   90.00
_cell.angle_beta   90.00
_cell.angle_gamma   90.00
#
_symmetry.space_group_name_H-M   'P 1'
#
loop_
_entity.id
_entity.type
_entity.pdbx_description
1 polymer ?
#
loop_
_entity_poly.entity_id
_entity_poly.type
_entity_poly.pdbx_seq_one_letter_code
_entity_poly.pdbx_strand_id
1 'polypeptide(L)'
;MRFGCFCAAKACGSKKTLLALERARSDIAHRRRRWLSWQARLDPHRLVFIDETWIKTNMAPLRGWGPKGERVRAFVPHGHWRTLTFLGALRCDRLAAPCVFDGPINGECFRAYVEQQLVPILKPGDIVIMDNLGSHKSAALRSMIRAAGARLWYLPPYSPDLNPIEQAFDKIKHWMRAAQKRTIEDAWRYIGSLTTTIAPEECDNYFANAGYASVKR
;
A
#
# COMPACT_ATOMS: atom_id res chain seq x y z
N MET A 1 -34.07 24.44 33.78
CA MET A 1 -32.75 23.79 34.03
C MET A 1 -31.87 23.95 32.82
N ARG A 2 -30.81 24.77 32.90
CA ARG A 2 -29.82 24.94 31.82
C ARG A 2 -28.78 23.86 31.95
N PHE A 3 -28.71 22.97 30.99
CA PHE A 3 -27.57 22.05 30.85
C PHE A 3 -26.37 22.83 30.35
N GLY A 4 -25.45 23.16 31.24
CA GLY A 4 -24.17 23.75 30.91
C GLY A 4 -23.30 22.73 30.17
N CYS A 5 -22.96 23.05 28.93
CA CYS A 5 -21.97 22.29 28.16
C CYS A 5 -20.58 22.57 28.74
N PHE A 6 -20.03 21.65 29.51
CA PHE A 6 -18.64 21.69 29.94
C PHE A 6 -17.76 21.20 28.77
N CYS A 7 -17.50 22.05 27.81
CA CYS A 7 -16.41 21.87 26.85
C CYS A 7 -15.35 22.96 27.10
N ALA A 8 -14.55 22.78 28.14
CA ALA A 8 -13.36 23.59 28.33
C ALA A 8 -12.25 23.15 27.35
N ALA A 9 -11.94 24.04 26.40
CA ALA A 9 -10.61 24.30 25.83
C ALA A 9 -9.79 23.13 25.29
N LYS A 10 -10.35 22.28 24.41
CA LYS A 10 -9.59 21.64 23.31
C LYS A 10 -10.38 21.88 22.04
N ALA A 11 -9.73 22.51 21.03
CA ALA A 11 -10.35 22.67 19.72
C ALA A 11 -10.71 21.26 19.17
N CYS A 12 -11.97 20.84 19.32
CA CYS A 12 -12.47 19.59 18.78
C CYS A 12 -12.63 19.73 17.26
N GLY A 13 -11.63 19.23 16.52
CA GLY A 13 -11.76 19.06 15.07
C GLY A 13 -12.46 17.73 14.75
N SER A 14 -13.37 17.75 13.79
CA SER A 14 -14.01 16.53 13.27
C SER A 14 -13.03 15.72 12.40
N LYS A 15 -12.13 14.97 13.04
CA LYS A 15 -11.28 14.00 12.35
C LYS A 15 -11.65 12.59 12.82
N LYS A 16 -12.13 11.75 11.92
CA LYS A 16 -12.46 10.35 12.20
C LYS A 16 -11.53 9.42 11.43
N THR A 17 -10.75 8.63 12.15
CA THR A 17 -10.00 7.52 11.58
C THR A 17 -10.82 6.25 11.76
N LEU A 18 -11.15 5.58 10.66
CA LEU A 18 -11.85 4.29 10.67
C LEU A 18 -10.81 3.17 10.74
N LEU A 19 -10.96 2.32 11.74
CA LEU A 19 -10.12 1.14 11.95
C LEU A 19 -11.00 -0.11 11.87
N ALA A 20 -10.44 -1.22 11.36
CA ALA A 20 -11.13 -2.49 11.40
C ALA A 20 -11.45 -2.88 12.85
N LEU A 21 -12.66 -3.33 13.11
CA LEU A 21 -13.12 -3.71 14.45
C LEU A 21 -12.26 -4.84 15.03
N GLU A 22 -11.84 -5.77 14.18
CA GLU A 22 -10.99 -6.92 14.53
C GLU A 22 -9.62 -6.50 15.07
N ARG A 23 -9.19 -5.27 14.78
CA ARG A 23 -7.94 -4.72 15.33
C ARG A 23 -7.95 -4.61 16.85
N ALA A 24 -9.13 -4.50 17.46
CA ALA A 24 -9.31 -4.44 18.92
C ALA A 24 -9.21 -5.81 19.62
N ARG A 25 -9.18 -6.92 18.87
CA ARG A 25 -9.00 -8.27 19.45
C ARG A 25 -7.66 -8.34 20.17
N SER A 26 -7.64 -8.98 21.34
CA SER A 26 -6.48 -9.06 22.23
C SER A 26 -5.25 -9.72 21.56
N ASP A 27 -5.47 -10.79 20.78
CA ASP A 27 -4.42 -11.50 20.04
C ASP A 27 -3.77 -10.60 18.97
N ILE A 28 -4.57 -9.83 18.24
CA ILE A 28 -4.10 -8.90 17.21
C ILE A 28 -3.39 -7.70 17.84
N ALA A 29 -3.98 -7.12 18.88
CA ALA A 29 -3.38 -6.02 19.63
C ALA A 29 -2.01 -6.41 20.21
N HIS A 30 -1.86 -7.65 20.70
CA HIS A 30 -0.58 -8.17 21.19
C HIS A 30 0.46 -8.29 20.05
N ARG A 31 0.08 -8.87 18.90
CA ARG A 31 0.98 -8.98 17.74
C ARG A 31 1.42 -7.61 17.22
N ARG A 32 0.51 -6.64 17.18
CA ARG A 32 0.82 -5.26 16.78
C ARG A 32 1.76 -4.58 17.76
N ARG A 33 1.53 -4.67 19.06
CA ARG A 33 2.45 -4.12 20.08
C ARG A 33 3.84 -4.72 19.96
N ARG A 34 3.93 -6.03 19.76
CA ARG A 34 5.21 -6.70 19.54
C ARG A 34 5.90 -6.19 18.27
N TRP A 35 5.16 -5.99 17.17
CA TRP A 35 5.72 -5.43 15.93
C TRP A 35 6.26 -4.01 16.16
N LEU A 36 5.46 -3.13 16.74
CA LEU A 36 5.81 -1.74 17.02
C LEU A 36 7.03 -1.59 17.94
N SER A 37 7.26 -2.56 18.86
CA SER A 37 8.37 -2.48 19.81
C SER A 37 9.75 -2.65 19.18
N TRP A 38 9.84 -3.21 17.98
CA TRP A 38 11.12 -3.48 17.32
C TRP A 38 11.25 -2.94 15.89
N GLN A 39 10.13 -2.58 15.23
CA GLN A 39 10.17 -2.13 13.82
C GLN A 39 11.10 -0.94 13.57
N ALA A 40 11.15 0.03 14.48
CA ALA A 40 12.03 1.20 14.36
C ALA A 40 13.53 0.87 14.45
N ARG A 41 13.89 -0.36 14.85
CA ARG A 41 15.27 -0.84 14.94
C ARG A 41 15.73 -1.59 13.69
N LEU A 42 14.79 -1.84 12.75
CA LEU A 42 15.12 -2.51 11.51
C LEU A 42 15.88 -1.56 10.59
N ASP A 43 16.89 -2.11 9.92
CA ASP A 43 17.57 -1.39 8.85
C ASP A 43 16.64 -1.24 7.64
N PRO A 44 16.21 -0.02 7.28
CA PRO A 44 15.27 0.22 6.20
C PRO A 44 15.81 -0.22 4.83
N HIS A 45 17.12 -0.21 4.63
CA HIS A 45 17.74 -0.66 3.38
C HIS A 45 17.53 -2.14 3.09
N ARG A 46 17.24 -2.93 4.12
CA ARG A 46 17.00 -4.37 4.01
C ARG A 46 15.52 -4.72 3.91
N LEU A 47 14.61 -3.76 4.05
CA LEU A 47 13.18 -4.02 4.04
C LEU A 47 12.64 -3.92 2.61
N VAL A 48 11.80 -4.88 2.25
CA VAL A 48 11.12 -4.95 0.96
C VAL A 48 9.65 -5.26 1.23
N PHE A 49 8.79 -4.25 1.11
CA PHE A 49 7.35 -4.40 1.31
C PHE A 49 6.68 -4.76 0.00
N ILE A 50 5.91 -5.83 -0.02
CA ILE A 50 5.19 -6.30 -1.20
C ILE A 50 3.71 -6.31 -0.90
N ASP A 51 2.95 -5.81 -1.85
CA ASP A 51 1.49 -5.85 -1.79
C ASP A 51 0.89 -5.71 -3.19
N GLU A 52 -0.43 -5.90 -3.27
CA GLU A 52 -1.22 -5.74 -4.48
C GLU A 52 -2.31 -4.69 -4.31
N THR A 53 -2.67 -4.04 -5.40
CA THR A 53 -3.78 -3.11 -5.38
C THR A 53 -4.58 -3.16 -6.68
N TRP A 54 -5.89 -2.92 -6.58
CA TRP A 54 -6.78 -2.92 -7.74
C TRP A 54 -6.87 -1.53 -8.36
N ILE A 55 -6.81 -1.51 -9.67
CA ILE A 55 -7.00 -0.33 -10.52
C ILE A 55 -8.08 -0.64 -11.54
N LYS A 56 -9.06 0.26 -11.67
CA LYS A 56 -10.20 0.09 -12.58
C LYS A 56 -10.17 1.12 -13.69
N THR A 57 -10.58 0.72 -14.91
CA THR A 57 -10.62 1.62 -16.06
C THR A 57 -11.75 2.67 -16.00
N ASN A 58 -12.61 2.61 -14.98
CA ASN A 58 -13.63 3.63 -14.71
C ASN A 58 -13.29 4.55 -13.52
N MET A 59 -12.03 4.56 -13.07
CA MET A 59 -11.62 5.44 -11.98
C MET A 59 -11.77 6.90 -12.40
N ALA A 60 -12.30 7.71 -11.47
CA ALA A 60 -12.47 9.15 -11.62
C ALA A 60 -12.18 9.86 -10.30
N PRO A 61 -11.88 11.16 -10.31
CA PRO A 61 -11.71 11.96 -9.12
C PRO A 61 -12.92 11.85 -8.19
N LEU A 62 -12.69 11.56 -6.92
CA LEU A 62 -13.76 11.38 -5.92
C LEU A 62 -14.26 12.71 -5.34
N ARG A 63 -13.49 13.77 -5.51
CA ARG A 63 -13.73 15.11 -4.95
C ARG A 63 -13.29 16.17 -5.95
N GLY A 64 -13.91 17.34 -5.89
CA GLY A 64 -13.56 18.53 -6.66
C GLY A 64 -13.67 19.78 -5.79
N TRP A 65 -13.08 20.88 -6.23
CA TRP A 65 -13.20 22.18 -5.60
C TRP A 65 -14.19 23.03 -6.39
N GLY A 66 -15.03 23.77 -5.69
CA GLY A 66 -16.00 24.69 -6.27
C GLY A 66 -16.41 25.78 -5.27
N PRO A 67 -17.22 26.77 -5.70
CA PRO A 67 -17.73 27.82 -4.84
C PRO A 67 -18.47 27.24 -3.63
N LYS A 68 -18.34 27.91 -2.47
CA LYS A 68 -19.05 27.50 -1.26
C LYS A 68 -20.57 27.59 -1.48
N GLY A 69 -21.26 26.49 -1.17
CA GLY A 69 -22.71 26.39 -1.34
C GLY A 69 -23.17 25.83 -2.69
N GLU A 70 -22.27 25.62 -3.63
CA GLU A 70 -22.57 25.03 -4.93
C GLU A 70 -22.12 23.56 -5.01
N ARG A 71 -22.91 22.75 -5.75
CA ARG A 71 -22.55 21.36 -6.02
C ARG A 71 -21.62 21.28 -7.23
N VAL A 72 -20.41 20.76 -7.02
CA VAL A 72 -19.48 20.48 -8.11
C VAL A 72 -20.04 19.32 -8.95
N ARG A 73 -20.19 19.55 -10.26
CA ARG A 73 -20.57 18.54 -11.24
C ARG A 73 -19.34 18.13 -12.04
N ALA A 74 -19.17 16.84 -12.28
CA ALA A 74 -18.10 16.30 -13.10
C ALA A 74 -18.62 15.15 -13.96
N PHE A 75 -18.04 15.00 -15.16
CA PHE A 75 -18.29 13.84 -15.99
C PHE A 75 -17.38 12.71 -15.54
N VAL A 76 -17.97 11.54 -15.34
CA VAL A 76 -17.24 10.33 -14.94
C VAL A 76 -17.40 9.25 -16.01
N PRO A 77 -16.39 8.39 -16.19
CA PRO A 77 -16.51 7.25 -17.07
C PRO A 77 -17.69 6.36 -16.68
N HIS A 78 -18.58 6.10 -17.62
CA HIS A 78 -19.71 5.20 -17.46
C HIS A 78 -19.59 3.99 -18.41
N GLY A 79 -20.25 2.89 -18.11
CA GLY A 79 -20.26 1.65 -18.91
C GLY A 79 -19.40 0.55 -18.30
N HIS A 80 -19.10 -0.47 -19.10
CA HIS A 80 -18.30 -1.61 -18.67
C HIS A 80 -16.88 -1.18 -18.31
N TRP A 81 -16.37 -1.70 -17.20
CA TRP A 81 -14.99 -1.45 -16.75
C TRP A 81 -14.23 -2.76 -16.59
N ARG A 82 -12.93 -2.65 -16.71
CA ARG A 82 -11.99 -3.73 -16.40
C ARG A 82 -11.27 -3.42 -15.11
N THR A 83 -10.90 -4.47 -14.40
CA THR A 83 -10.10 -4.37 -13.18
C THR A 83 -8.73 -4.95 -13.48
N LEU A 84 -7.69 -4.20 -13.17
CA LEU A 84 -6.29 -4.61 -13.21
C LEU A 84 -5.80 -4.81 -11.80
N THR A 85 -4.92 -5.79 -11.59
CA THR A 85 -4.18 -5.94 -10.34
C THR A 85 -2.76 -5.45 -10.56
N PHE A 86 -2.36 -4.44 -9.80
CA PHE A 86 -1.00 -3.92 -9.78
C PHE A 86 -0.27 -4.47 -8.56
N LEU A 87 0.88 -5.12 -8.77
CA LEU A 87 1.81 -5.55 -7.74
C LEU A 87 3.06 -4.70 -7.79
N GLY A 88 3.65 -4.50 -6.62
CA GLY A 88 4.93 -3.82 -6.50
C GLY A 88 5.68 -4.22 -5.24
N ALA A 89 6.96 -3.87 -5.21
CA ALA A 89 7.83 -4.03 -4.06
C ALA A 89 8.40 -2.67 -3.67
N LEU A 90 8.07 -2.15 -2.50
CA LEU A 90 8.58 -0.88 -2.01
C LEU A 90 9.85 -1.11 -1.19
N ARG A 91 10.92 -0.44 -1.59
CA ARG A 91 12.16 -0.25 -0.81
C ARG A 91 12.23 1.18 -0.30
N CYS A 92 13.15 1.46 0.62
CA CYS A 92 13.31 2.81 1.16
C CYS A 92 13.78 3.85 0.12
N ASP A 93 14.25 3.42 -1.04
CA ASP A 93 14.79 4.25 -2.11
C ASP A 93 14.01 4.19 -3.42
N ARG A 94 13.11 3.24 -3.59
CA ARG A 94 12.34 3.07 -4.85
C ARG A 94 11.16 2.12 -4.74
N LEU A 95 10.23 2.26 -5.68
CA LEU A 95 9.25 1.23 -6.01
C LEU A 95 9.87 0.29 -7.06
N ALA A 96 10.03 -0.97 -6.72
CA ALA A 96 10.70 -1.99 -7.53
C ALA A 96 9.73 -3.11 -7.94
N ALA A 97 10.15 -3.96 -8.90
CA ALA A 97 9.39 -5.11 -9.39
C ALA A 97 7.92 -4.77 -9.72
N PRO A 98 7.60 -3.67 -10.45
CA PRO A 98 6.23 -3.37 -10.81
C PRO A 98 5.71 -4.40 -11.80
N CYS A 99 4.49 -4.90 -11.56
CA CYS A 99 3.82 -5.84 -12.44
C CYS A 99 2.32 -5.55 -12.48
N VAL A 100 1.69 -5.70 -13.64
CA VAL A 100 0.26 -5.51 -13.82
C VAL A 100 -0.35 -6.75 -14.43
N PHE A 101 -1.42 -7.24 -13.83
CA PHE A 101 -2.23 -8.35 -14.33
C PHE A 101 -3.59 -7.85 -14.80
N ASP A 102 -4.08 -8.38 -15.93
CA ASP A 102 -5.47 -8.16 -16.37
C ASP A 102 -6.41 -9.06 -15.56
N GLY A 103 -7.10 -8.48 -14.61
CA GLY A 103 -8.03 -9.19 -13.72
C GLY A 103 -7.47 -9.48 -12.33
N PRO A 104 -8.17 -10.34 -11.57
CA PRO A 104 -7.75 -10.76 -10.24
C PRO A 104 -6.53 -11.68 -10.30
N ILE A 105 -5.66 -11.57 -9.30
CA ILE A 105 -4.51 -12.45 -9.15
C ILE A 105 -4.89 -13.71 -8.36
N ASN A 106 -4.34 -14.84 -8.77
CA ASN A 106 -4.40 -16.11 -8.03
C ASN A 106 -3.03 -16.50 -7.47
N GLY A 107 -2.97 -17.58 -6.69
CA GLY A 107 -1.73 -18.03 -6.07
C GLY A 107 -0.62 -18.43 -7.07
N GLU A 108 -0.98 -18.89 -8.26
CA GLU A 108 0.00 -19.24 -9.31
C GLU A 108 0.61 -17.99 -9.94
N CYS A 109 -0.24 -17.00 -10.29
CA CYS A 109 0.23 -15.71 -10.79
C CYS A 109 1.11 -14.99 -9.76
N PHE A 110 0.72 -15.03 -8.48
CA PHE A 110 1.51 -14.44 -7.42
C PHE A 110 2.87 -15.15 -7.25
N ARG A 111 2.89 -16.48 -7.37
CA ARG A 111 4.15 -17.26 -7.37
C ARG A 111 5.03 -16.90 -8.56
N ALA A 112 4.47 -16.81 -9.75
CA ALA A 112 5.20 -16.40 -10.94
C ALA A 112 5.79 -14.99 -10.80
N TYR A 113 5.03 -14.06 -10.23
CA TYR A 113 5.51 -12.71 -9.90
C TYR A 113 6.71 -12.76 -8.95
N VAL A 114 6.62 -13.53 -7.87
CA VAL A 114 7.72 -13.65 -6.91
C VAL A 114 8.96 -14.24 -7.57
N GLU A 115 8.81 -15.29 -8.38
CA GLU A 115 9.91 -15.95 -9.06
C GLU A 115 10.58 -15.07 -10.11
N GLN A 116 9.78 -14.39 -10.95
CA GLN A 116 10.28 -13.70 -12.14
C GLN A 116 10.61 -12.23 -11.93
N GLN A 117 9.94 -11.56 -10.98
CA GLN A 117 10.09 -10.13 -10.76
C GLN A 117 10.74 -9.79 -9.42
N LEU A 118 10.33 -10.48 -8.35
CA LEU A 118 10.83 -10.16 -7.02
C LEU A 118 12.20 -10.78 -6.74
N VAL A 119 12.34 -12.09 -6.91
CA VAL A 119 13.59 -12.82 -6.58
C VAL A 119 14.81 -12.20 -7.25
N PRO A 120 14.78 -11.79 -8.54
CA PRO A 120 15.93 -11.17 -9.20
C PRO A 120 16.42 -9.86 -8.57
N ILE A 121 15.57 -9.16 -7.82
CA ILE A 121 15.94 -7.88 -7.19
C ILE A 121 16.31 -8.01 -5.70
N LEU A 122 16.15 -9.20 -5.13
CA LEU A 122 16.50 -9.46 -3.73
C LEU A 122 18.01 -9.58 -3.55
N LYS A 123 18.46 -9.10 -2.40
CA LYS A 123 19.85 -9.22 -1.95
C LYS A 123 19.93 -10.14 -0.72
N PRO A 124 21.04 -10.85 -0.52
CA PRO A 124 21.27 -11.59 0.71
C PRO A 124 21.09 -10.71 1.94
N GLY A 125 20.27 -11.19 2.87
CA GLY A 125 19.95 -10.46 4.08
C GLY A 125 18.74 -9.53 4.00
N ASP A 126 18.08 -9.39 2.83
CA ASP A 126 16.80 -8.67 2.72
C ASP A 126 15.70 -9.33 3.57
N ILE A 127 14.76 -8.52 3.99
CA ILE A 127 13.57 -8.93 4.73
C ILE A 127 12.35 -8.55 3.88
N VAL A 128 11.77 -9.53 3.23
CA VAL A 128 10.53 -9.38 2.47
C VAL A 128 9.37 -9.37 3.46
N ILE A 129 8.53 -8.35 3.40
CA ILE A 129 7.38 -8.17 4.28
C ILE A 129 6.11 -8.15 3.43
N MET A 130 5.18 -9.02 3.76
CA MET A 130 3.88 -9.15 3.09
C MET A 130 2.76 -8.98 4.11
N ASP A 131 1.57 -8.69 3.63
CA ASP A 131 0.38 -8.80 4.45
C ASP A 131 0.12 -10.26 4.88
N ASN A 132 -0.83 -10.44 5.78
CA ASN A 132 -1.13 -11.75 6.36
C ASN A 132 -2.24 -12.51 5.61
N LEU A 133 -2.42 -12.30 4.31
CA LEU A 133 -3.39 -13.03 3.50
C LEU A 133 -3.02 -14.51 3.35
N GLY A 134 -4.04 -15.36 3.30
CA GLY A 134 -3.85 -16.82 3.17
C GLY A 134 -3.17 -17.22 1.87
N SER A 135 -3.44 -16.52 0.77
CA SER A 135 -2.85 -16.73 -0.56
C SER A 135 -1.33 -16.55 -0.59
N HIS A 136 -0.78 -15.73 0.33
CA HIS A 136 0.66 -15.43 0.40
C HIS A 136 1.45 -16.43 1.28
N LYS A 137 0.79 -17.43 1.87
CA LYS A 137 1.43 -18.38 2.84
C LYS A 137 1.89 -19.69 2.21
N SER A 138 2.30 -19.68 0.96
CA SER A 138 2.82 -20.88 0.30
C SER A 138 4.22 -21.24 0.80
N ALA A 139 4.46 -22.55 1.03
CA ALA A 139 5.78 -23.06 1.34
C ALA A 139 6.78 -22.83 0.21
N ALA A 140 6.31 -22.88 -1.04
CA ALA A 140 7.12 -22.60 -2.22
C ALA A 140 7.64 -21.15 -2.24
N LEU A 141 6.78 -20.15 -1.93
CA LEU A 141 7.19 -18.74 -1.83
C LEU A 141 8.29 -18.56 -0.79
N ARG A 142 8.10 -19.15 0.37
CA ARG A 142 9.11 -19.10 1.45
C ARG A 142 10.44 -19.71 1.03
N SER A 143 10.40 -20.82 0.31
CA SER A 143 11.60 -21.50 -0.20
C SER A 143 12.34 -20.65 -1.23
N MET A 144 11.63 -20.03 -2.19
CA MET A 144 12.23 -19.16 -3.22
C MET A 144 12.90 -17.92 -2.60
N ILE A 145 12.22 -17.24 -1.69
CA ILE A 145 12.77 -16.06 -1.01
C ILE A 145 13.99 -16.44 -0.16
N ARG A 146 13.95 -17.60 0.51
CA ARG A 146 15.09 -18.11 1.28
C ARG A 146 16.27 -18.49 0.38
N ALA A 147 16.01 -19.10 -0.77
CA ALA A 147 17.05 -19.42 -1.74
C ALA A 147 17.78 -18.20 -2.28
N ALA A 148 17.09 -17.05 -2.37
CA ALA A 148 17.69 -15.74 -2.67
C ALA A 148 18.48 -15.13 -1.49
N GLY A 149 18.63 -15.83 -0.36
CA GLY A 149 19.31 -15.33 0.83
C GLY A 149 18.49 -14.34 1.67
N ALA A 150 17.19 -14.18 1.37
CA ALA A 150 16.29 -13.26 2.06
C ALA A 150 15.39 -13.98 3.07
N ARG A 151 14.72 -13.21 3.93
CA ARG A 151 13.76 -13.70 4.91
C ARG A 151 12.36 -13.23 4.57
N LEU A 152 11.34 -14.05 4.80
CA LEU A 152 9.95 -13.69 4.63
C LEU A 152 9.28 -13.49 5.98
N TRP A 153 8.71 -12.31 6.19
CA TRP A 153 7.91 -11.93 7.35
C TRP A 153 6.50 -11.51 6.94
N TYR A 154 5.57 -11.63 7.88
CA TYR A 154 4.18 -11.20 7.67
C TYR A 154 3.81 -10.12 8.68
N LEU A 155 3.14 -9.07 8.18
CA LEU A 155 2.55 -8.03 9.03
C LEU A 155 1.51 -8.63 9.98
N PRO A 156 1.30 -8.01 11.14
CA PRO A 156 0.13 -8.33 11.96
C PRO A 156 -1.17 -8.16 11.14
N PRO A 157 -2.18 -8.99 11.33
CA PRO A 157 -3.46 -8.83 10.65
C PRO A 157 -4.05 -7.42 10.86
N TYR A 158 -4.81 -6.94 9.89
CA TYR A 158 -5.48 -5.63 9.92
C TYR A 158 -4.55 -4.45 10.21
N SER A 159 -3.38 -4.43 9.59
CA SER A 159 -2.33 -3.44 9.86
C SER A 159 -1.82 -2.72 8.62
N PRO A 160 -2.70 -2.12 7.78
CA PRO A 160 -2.24 -1.35 6.60
C PRO A 160 -1.42 -0.13 6.99
N ASP A 161 -1.63 0.42 8.20
CA ASP A 161 -0.83 1.52 8.76
C ASP A 161 0.64 1.16 9.02
N LEU A 162 0.98 -0.12 9.08
CA LEU A 162 2.35 -0.63 9.20
C LEU A 162 2.94 -1.01 7.84
N ASN A 163 2.19 -0.84 6.76
CA ASN A 163 2.60 -1.18 5.41
C ASN A 163 2.88 0.09 4.59
N PRO A 164 4.14 0.52 4.43
CA PRO A 164 4.46 1.78 3.74
C PRO A 164 4.06 1.78 2.26
N ILE A 165 3.96 0.62 1.59
CA ILE A 165 3.59 0.53 0.18
C ILE A 165 2.16 1.01 -0.10
N GLU A 166 1.28 0.95 0.89
CA GLU A 166 -0.09 1.45 0.75
C GLU A 166 -0.13 2.95 0.41
N GLN A 167 0.81 3.74 0.95
CA GLN A 167 0.93 5.15 0.62
C GLN A 167 1.37 5.38 -0.83
N ALA A 168 2.27 4.54 -1.35
CA ALA A 168 2.65 4.55 -2.76
C ALA A 168 1.45 4.18 -3.66
N PHE A 169 0.67 3.18 -3.25
CA PHE A 169 -0.55 2.79 -3.96
C PHE A 169 -1.61 3.87 -3.94
N ASP A 170 -1.78 4.59 -2.84
CA ASP A 170 -2.69 5.72 -2.77
C ASP A 170 -2.30 6.85 -3.72
N LYS A 171 -1.00 7.15 -3.85
CA LYS A 171 -0.48 8.10 -4.85
C LYS A 171 -0.79 7.62 -6.27
N ILE A 172 -0.48 6.37 -6.60
CA ILE A 172 -0.78 5.78 -7.92
C ILE A 172 -2.29 5.86 -8.21
N LYS A 173 -3.14 5.44 -7.28
CA LYS A 173 -4.61 5.52 -7.43
C LYS A 173 -5.10 6.95 -7.60
N HIS A 174 -4.50 7.92 -6.91
CA HIS A 174 -4.84 9.33 -7.08
C HIS A 174 -4.60 9.78 -8.52
N TRP A 175 -3.42 9.53 -9.07
CA TRP A 175 -3.08 9.90 -10.43
C TRP A 175 -3.89 9.12 -11.47
N MET A 176 -4.16 7.84 -11.24
CA MET A 176 -5.04 7.05 -12.10
C MET A 176 -6.45 7.64 -12.18
N ARG A 177 -7.01 8.10 -11.05
CA ARG A 177 -8.30 8.80 -11.02
C ARG A 177 -8.28 10.11 -11.79
N ALA A 178 -7.21 10.88 -11.68
CA ALA A 178 -7.04 12.14 -12.40
C ALA A 178 -6.90 11.91 -13.92
N ALA A 179 -6.17 10.87 -14.31
CA ALA A 179 -5.90 10.56 -15.72
C ALA A 179 -7.07 9.88 -16.45
N GLN A 180 -8.03 9.29 -15.72
CA GLN A 180 -9.25 8.65 -16.27
C GLN A 180 -8.97 7.69 -17.44
N LYS A 181 -7.94 6.86 -17.36
CA LYS A 181 -7.58 5.90 -18.42
C LYS A 181 -8.68 4.85 -18.61
N ARG A 182 -9.15 4.68 -19.86
CA ARG A 182 -10.33 3.89 -20.23
C ARG A 182 -10.00 2.50 -20.77
N THR A 183 -8.80 2.32 -21.32
CA THR A 183 -8.35 1.04 -21.86
C THR A 183 -7.35 0.38 -20.90
N ILE A 184 -7.21 -0.93 -21.00
CA ILE A 184 -6.22 -1.69 -20.23
C ILE A 184 -4.81 -1.22 -20.61
N GLU A 185 -4.55 -1.06 -21.91
CA GLU A 185 -3.25 -0.66 -22.42
C GLU A 185 -2.83 0.73 -21.93
N ASP A 186 -3.74 1.72 -22.00
CA ASP A 186 -3.46 3.06 -21.51
C ASP A 186 -3.25 3.09 -19.99
N ALA A 187 -4.06 2.32 -19.26
CA ALA A 187 -3.89 2.18 -17.82
C ALA A 187 -2.55 1.56 -17.47
N TRP A 188 -2.17 0.48 -18.15
CA TRP A 188 -0.90 -0.20 -17.95
C TRP A 188 0.30 0.70 -18.25
N ARG A 189 0.32 1.35 -19.41
CA ARG A 189 1.40 2.28 -19.78
C ARG A 189 1.52 3.43 -18.77
N TYR A 190 0.38 3.96 -18.33
CA TYR A 190 0.36 5.05 -17.37
C TYR A 190 0.83 4.61 -15.98
N ILE A 191 0.44 3.43 -15.50
CA ILE A 191 0.98 2.84 -14.27
C ILE A 191 2.51 2.74 -14.37
N GLY A 192 3.03 2.19 -15.48
CA GLY A 192 4.47 2.11 -15.73
C GLY A 192 5.17 3.46 -15.62
N SER A 193 4.59 4.52 -16.21
CA SER A 193 5.15 5.87 -16.07
C SER A 193 5.07 6.41 -14.64
N LEU A 194 4.01 6.11 -13.89
CA LEU A 194 3.86 6.55 -12.51
C LEU A 194 4.87 5.92 -11.56
N THR A 195 5.25 4.67 -11.79
CA THR A 195 6.25 3.99 -10.94
C THR A 195 7.60 4.71 -10.96
N THR A 196 7.96 5.34 -12.07
CA THR A 196 9.21 6.11 -12.20
C THR A 196 9.13 7.51 -11.58
N THR A 197 7.94 7.99 -11.22
CA THR A 197 7.75 9.32 -10.59
C THR A 197 7.84 9.29 -9.07
N ILE A 198 7.93 8.11 -8.47
CA ILE A 198 8.08 7.97 -7.02
C ILE A 198 9.56 8.16 -6.69
N ALA A 199 9.87 9.30 -6.09
CA ALA A 199 11.24 9.67 -5.75
C ALA A 199 11.76 8.90 -4.53
N PRO A 200 13.09 8.71 -4.39
CA PRO A 200 13.68 8.06 -3.22
C PRO A 200 13.27 8.71 -1.90
N GLU A 201 13.19 10.04 -1.85
CA GLU A 201 12.78 10.79 -0.66
C GLU A 201 11.33 10.53 -0.27
N GLU A 202 10.46 10.25 -1.24
CA GLU A 202 9.08 9.87 -0.97
C GLU A 202 9.02 8.46 -0.38
N CYS A 203 9.81 7.52 -0.91
CA CYS A 203 9.89 6.17 -0.37
C CYS A 203 10.36 6.20 1.10
N ASP A 204 11.41 6.97 1.42
CA ASP A 204 11.88 7.14 2.78
C ASP A 204 10.80 7.77 3.69
N ASN A 205 10.04 8.77 3.19
CA ASN A 205 8.93 9.35 3.93
C ASN A 205 7.82 8.31 4.21
N TYR A 206 7.50 7.43 3.26
CA TYR A 206 6.52 6.36 3.47
C TYR A 206 6.96 5.39 4.58
N PHE A 207 8.25 5.04 4.61
CA PHE A 207 8.82 4.23 5.69
C PHE A 207 8.71 4.94 7.04
N ALA A 208 9.14 6.20 7.12
CA ALA A 208 9.07 6.99 8.34
C ALA A 208 7.62 7.14 8.85
N ASN A 209 6.66 7.43 7.95
CA ASN A 209 5.25 7.55 8.27
C ASN A 209 4.64 6.24 8.80
N ALA A 210 5.11 5.09 8.33
CA ALA A 210 4.69 3.78 8.82
C ALA A 210 5.43 3.35 10.11
N GLY A 211 6.32 4.20 10.64
CA GLY A 211 7.04 3.98 11.91
C GLY A 211 8.33 3.18 11.78
N TYR A 212 8.88 3.02 10.58
CA TYR A 212 10.22 2.46 10.36
C TYR A 212 11.29 3.54 10.46
N ALA A 213 12.56 3.13 10.61
CA ALA A 213 13.66 4.09 10.63
C ALA A 213 13.73 4.86 9.29
N SER A 214 14.04 6.15 9.35
CA SER A 214 14.31 6.98 8.18
C SER A 214 15.77 6.85 7.77
N VAL A 215 16.03 6.90 6.46
CA VAL A 215 17.39 6.92 5.89
C VAL A 215 17.94 8.34 5.83
N LYS A 216 17.11 9.35 6.09
CA LYS A 216 17.56 10.74 6.16
C LYS A 216 18.52 10.92 7.34
N ARG A 217 19.70 11.30 7.03
CA ARG A 217 20.74 11.74 7.98
C ARG A 217 20.60 13.24 8.24
#